data_a4161c0e39f0f90474141cad05d5a35f
#
_entry.id   a4161c0e39f0f90474141cad05d5a35f
#
_cell.length_a   1.000
_cell.length_b   1.000
_cell.length_c   1.000
_cell.angle_alpha   90.00
_cell.angle_beta   90.00
_cell.angle_gamma   90.00
#
_symmetry.space_group_name_H-M   'P 1'
#
loop_
_entity.id
_entity.type
_entity.pdbx_description
1 polymer ?
#
loop_
_entity_poly.entity_id
_entity_poly.type
_entity_poly.pdbx_seq_one_letter_code
_entity_poly.pdbx_strand_id
1 'polypeptide(L)'
;MEISSLLCITKGIYGGKSKAFFGLHGNLRYFCGMKVIAHIHTDFPTKFGIPRQSGIIASLQGRIVFEPEYRIAEAVRGLEDFSYIWLLWEFSEAVRDSWSPTVRPPRLGGNVRKGVFATRSPFRPNPIGLSSVRLEKVDFDPKLGPVLHVSGADLMDGTPIYDIKPYIVYTDSHPDAVSGFASTPTEYLLEVSFPENLLNQVPENQRESLIDVLAHDPRPQYQADPERVYGMAFGEMEVKFKVEGMQLTVLSIVL
;
A
#
# COMPACT_ATOMS: atom_id res chain seq x y z
N MET A 1 -15.44 -39.00 2.24
CA MET A 1 -14.32 -39.67 2.92
C MET A 1 -13.22 -39.82 1.86
N GLU A 2 -12.38 -38.85 1.73
CA GLU A 2 -11.07 -38.99 1.04
C GLU A 2 -10.19 -37.84 1.49
N ILE A 3 -9.18 -38.23 2.26
CA ILE A 3 -8.18 -37.37 2.84
C ILE A 3 -7.13 -37.12 1.78
N SER A 4 -7.08 -35.93 1.22
CA SER A 4 -5.97 -35.53 0.35
C SER A 4 -4.86 -34.96 1.24
N SER A 5 -3.95 -35.81 1.64
CA SER A 5 -2.73 -35.48 2.36
C SER A 5 -1.81 -34.68 1.44
N LEU A 6 -1.64 -33.39 1.74
CA LEU A 6 -0.62 -32.56 1.12
C LEU A 6 0.74 -32.94 1.68
N LEU A 7 1.54 -33.57 0.86
CA LEU A 7 2.92 -33.96 1.17
C LEU A 7 3.79 -32.69 1.21
N CYS A 8 4.17 -32.27 2.38
CA CYS A 8 5.22 -31.28 2.59
C CYS A 8 6.57 -31.99 2.36
N ILE A 9 7.14 -31.88 1.15
CA ILE A 9 8.44 -32.49 0.84
C ILE A 9 9.55 -31.59 1.41
N THR A 10 10.04 -31.96 2.56
CA THR A 10 11.35 -31.48 3.04
C THR A 10 12.42 -32.08 2.13
N LYS A 11 13.14 -31.24 1.39
CA LYS A 11 14.32 -31.66 0.65
C LYS A 11 15.44 -32.06 1.60
N GLY A 12 15.59 -33.36 1.79
CA GLY A 12 16.84 -33.96 2.22
C GLY A 12 17.86 -33.94 1.10
N ILE A 13 19.07 -33.60 1.44
CA ILE A 13 20.25 -33.57 0.57
C ILE A 13 20.59 -35.00 0.13
N TYR A 14 20.32 -35.36 -1.13
CA TYR A 14 21.08 -36.35 -1.88
C TYR A 14 20.84 -36.16 -3.39
N GLY A 15 21.94 -36.20 -4.15
CA GLY A 15 21.95 -35.92 -5.57
C GLY A 15 21.21 -36.92 -6.42
N GLY A 16 20.41 -36.44 -7.38
CA GLY A 16 19.75 -37.22 -8.38
C GLY A 16 18.96 -36.34 -9.34
N LYS A 17 19.32 -36.37 -10.63
CA LYS A 17 18.65 -35.60 -11.69
C LYS A 17 17.16 -35.97 -11.75
N SER A 18 16.26 -35.05 -11.46
CA SER A 18 14.84 -35.20 -11.75
C SER A 18 14.41 -34.22 -12.84
N LYS A 19 13.83 -34.78 -13.91
CA LYS A 19 13.24 -34.07 -15.04
C LYS A 19 12.07 -33.22 -14.54
N ALA A 20 12.08 -31.94 -14.90
CA ALA A 20 10.97 -31.03 -14.66
C ALA A 20 9.77 -31.44 -15.50
N PHE A 21 8.61 -31.65 -14.87
CA PHE A 21 7.33 -31.69 -15.54
C PHE A 21 6.83 -30.26 -15.70
N PHE A 22 6.81 -29.78 -16.93
CA PHE A 22 6.11 -28.55 -17.32
C PHE A 22 4.62 -28.86 -17.50
N GLY A 23 3.76 -28.14 -16.80
CA GLY A 23 2.33 -28.18 -17.09
C GLY A 23 1.50 -27.47 -16.05
N LEU A 24 0.84 -26.42 -16.51
CA LEU A 24 -0.24 -25.64 -15.95
C LEU A 24 0.13 -24.35 -15.23
N HIS A 25 -0.09 -23.26 -15.96
CA HIS A 25 -0.08 -21.88 -15.52
C HIS A 25 -1.19 -21.64 -14.49
N GLY A 26 -0.80 -21.58 -13.25
CA GLY A 26 -1.52 -20.99 -12.16
C GLY A 26 -0.46 -20.38 -11.24
N ASN A 27 -0.58 -19.12 -10.94
CA ASN A 27 0.34 -18.40 -10.03
C ASN A 27 0.31 -19.00 -8.62
N LEU A 28 0.85 -20.21 -8.43
CA LEU A 28 1.15 -20.76 -7.12
C LEU A 28 2.44 -20.09 -6.63
N ARG A 29 2.33 -18.90 -6.09
CA ARG A 29 3.46 -18.18 -5.52
C ARG A 29 3.61 -18.52 -4.05
N TYR A 30 4.79 -18.94 -3.75
CA TYR A 30 5.39 -19.43 -2.53
C TYR A 30 5.32 -18.48 -1.31
N PHE A 31 4.13 -18.24 -0.79
CA PHE A 31 3.97 -18.14 0.65
C PHE A 31 3.31 -19.40 1.14
N CYS A 32 4.10 -20.48 1.26
CA CYS A 32 3.60 -21.75 1.77
C CYS A 32 3.18 -21.55 3.23
N GLY A 33 1.92 -21.17 3.44
CA GLY A 33 1.31 -21.03 4.76
C GLY A 33 0.61 -19.70 5.09
N MET A 34 0.87 -18.59 4.38
CA MET A 34 0.13 -17.34 4.64
C MET A 34 -1.15 -17.27 3.81
N LYS A 35 -2.28 -17.04 4.47
CA LYS A 35 -3.57 -16.86 3.82
C LYS A 35 -3.88 -15.39 3.68
N VAL A 36 -4.45 -14.98 2.56
CA VAL A 36 -5.09 -13.68 2.43
C VAL A 36 -6.36 -13.71 3.25
N ILE A 37 -6.47 -12.80 4.22
CA ILE A 37 -7.65 -12.71 5.10
C ILE A 37 -8.62 -11.62 4.68
N ALA A 38 -8.13 -10.60 3.97
CA ALA A 38 -8.91 -9.46 3.54
C ALA A 38 -8.25 -8.75 2.35
N HIS A 39 -8.98 -7.85 1.72
CA HIS A 39 -8.46 -6.87 0.77
C HIS A 39 -8.82 -5.46 1.23
N ILE A 40 -7.91 -4.51 1.00
CA ILE A 40 -8.21 -3.10 1.20
C ILE A 40 -8.69 -2.47 -0.10
N HIS A 41 -9.70 -1.60 -0.02
CA HIS A 41 -10.19 -0.77 -1.11
C HIS A 41 -9.85 0.69 -0.81
N THR A 42 -9.18 1.34 -1.76
CA THR A 42 -8.70 2.73 -1.69
C THR A 42 -8.96 3.47 -2.99
N ASP A 43 -8.69 4.77 -3.02
CA ASP A 43 -8.80 5.59 -4.23
C ASP A 43 -7.58 5.47 -5.17
N PHE A 44 -6.65 4.54 -4.94
CA PHE A 44 -5.46 4.33 -5.77
C PHE A 44 -5.58 3.07 -6.62
N PRO A 45 -6.12 3.12 -7.84
CA PRO A 45 -6.16 1.95 -8.74
C PRO A 45 -4.78 1.61 -9.31
N THR A 46 -3.82 2.52 -9.21
CA THR A 46 -2.42 2.34 -9.67
C THR A 46 -1.44 2.83 -8.62
N LYS A 47 -0.15 2.49 -8.79
CA LYS A 47 0.94 2.88 -7.86
C LYS A 47 1.26 4.38 -7.86
N PHE A 48 0.90 5.09 -8.93
CA PHE A 48 1.24 6.50 -9.05
C PHE A 48 0.35 7.35 -8.13
N GLY A 49 0.97 8.16 -7.31
CA GLY A 49 0.29 9.02 -6.34
C GLY A 49 0.14 8.42 -4.93
N ILE A 50 0.36 7.12 -4.74
CA ILE A 50 0.32 6.52 -3.40
C ILE A 50 1.37 7.17 -2.50
N PRO A 51 1.00 7.59 -1.26
CA PRO A 51 1.94 8.10 -0.28
C PRO A 51 3.04 7.08 0.03
N ARG A 52 4.23 7.56 0.32
CA ARG A 52 5.39 6.68 0.56
C ARG A 52 5.33 5.91 1.86
N GLN A 53 4.52 6.36 2.80
CA GLN A 53 4.31 5.76 4.11
C GLN A 53 2.89 6.04 4.57
N SER A 54 2.33 5.14 5.35
CA SER A 54 1.05 5.35 6.02
C SER A 54 1.09 6.55 6.97
N GLY A 55 -0.06 7.19 7.15
CA GLY A 55 -0.24 8.32 8.06
C GLY A 55 0.30 9.67 7.58
N ILE A 56 1.00 9.74 6.43
CA ILE A 56 1.47 11.02 5.86
C ILE A 56 0.28 11.87 5.41
N ILE A 57 -0.71 11.26 4.78
CA ILE A 57 -1.95 11.91 4.32
C ILE A 57 -3.11 11.30 5.10
N ALA A 58 -3.52 11.98 6.16
CA ALA A 58 -4.54 11.47 7.08
C ALA A 58 -5.95 11.44 6.48
N SER A 59 -6.22 12.29 5.48
CA SER A 59 -7.53 12.38 4.81
C SER A 59 -7.83 11.20 3.88
N LEU A 60 -6.83 10.39 3.51
CA LEU A 60 -7.03 9.21 2.67
C LEU A 60 -7.87 8.15 3.37
N GLN A 61 -8.97 7.77 2.74
CA GLN A 61 -9.89 6.77 3.27
C GLN A 61 -9.64 5.40 2.64
N GLY A 62 -9.88 4.34 3.43
CA GLY A 62 -9.83 2.97 2.94
C GLY A 62 -10.86 2.10 3.64
N ARG A 63 -11.27 1.02 2.96
CA ARG A 63 -12.16 0.00 3.51
C ARG A 63 -11.48 -1.35 3.41
N ILE A 64 -11.41 -2.08 4.52
CA ILE A 64 -10.89 -3.45 4.56
C ILE A 64 -12.08 -4.39 4.58
N VAL A 65 -12.17 -5.23 3.55
CA VAL A 65 -13.23 -6.23 3.36
C VAL A 65 -12.61 -7.61 3.51
N PHE A 66 -13.12 -8.38 4.45
CA PHE A 66 -12.60 -9.72 4.72
C PHE A 66 -13.00 -10.71 3.62
N GLU A 67 -12.16 -11.71 3.42
CA GLU A 67 -12.50 -12.89 2.62
C GLU A 67 -13.67 -13.67 3.26
N PRO A 68 -14.52 -14.36 2.46
CA PRO A 68 -15.73 -15.02 2.98
C PRO A 68 -15.50 -15.93 4.18
N GLU A 69 -14.36 -16.63 4.24
CA GLU A 69 -13.96 -17.52 5.34
C GLU A 69 -13.80 -16.75 6.67
N TYR A 70 -13.42 -15.45 6.60
CA TYR A 70 -13.09 -14.62 7.78
C TYR A 70 -14.13 -13.57 8.12
N ARG A 71 -15.31 -13.57 7.48
CA ARG A 71 -16.43 -12.62 7.74
C ARG A 71 -17.18 -12.96 9.02
N ILE A 72 -16.45 -13.06 10.12
CA ILE A 72 -16.97 -13.50 11.41
C ILE A 72 -16.90 -12.32 12.39
N ALA A 73 -18.06 -11.88 12.91
CA ALA A 73 -18.14 -10.73 13.80
C ALA A 73 -17.30 -10.87 15.07
N GLU A 74 -17.20 -12.10 15.59
CA GLU A 74 -16.39 -12.40 16.78
C GLU A 74 -14.90 -12.15 16.57
N ALA A 75 -14.40 -12.25 15.34
CA ALA A 75 -12.99 -12.05 15.03
C ALA A 75 -12.55 -10.59 15.16
N VAL A 76 -13.49 -9.64 15.06
CA VAL A 76 -13.20 -8.20 15.18
C VAL A 76 -13.71 -7.60 16.48
N ARG A 77 -14.28 -8.42 17.39
CA ARG A 77 -14.82 -7.96 18.68
C ARG A 77 -13.74 -7.29 19.53
N GLY A 78 -13.98 -6.04 19.94
CA GLY A 78 -13.05 -5.24 20.75
C GLY A 78 -11.98 -4.51 19.91
N LEU A 79 -11.99 -4.66 18.57
CA LEU A 79 -11.06 -3.92 17.71
C LEU A 79 -11.38 -2.43 17.70
N GLU A 80 -12.64 -2.06 17.89
CA GLU A 80 -13.15 -0.69 18.01
C GLU A 80 -12.58 0.11 19.19
N ASP A 81 -11.99 -0.57 20.18
CA ASP A 81 -11.33 0.07 21.31
C ASP A 81 -9.94 0.64 20.96
N PHE A 82 -9.41 0.30 19.77
CA PHE A 82 -8.10 0.74 19.31
C PHE A 82 -8.20 1.83 18.25
N SER A 83 -7.41 2.89 18.42
CA SER A 83 -7.36 4.01 17.46
C SER A 83 -6.54 3.68 16.21
N TYR A 84 -5.58 2.77 16.30
CA TYR A 84 -4.71 2.38 15.20
C TYR A 84 -4.55 0.87 15.14
N ILE A 85 -4.35 0.37 13.92
CA ILE A 85 -4.07 -1.03 13.63
C ILE A 85 -2.86 -1.17 12.71
N TRP A 86 -2.12 -2.25 12.88
CA TRP A 86 -1.11 -2.72 11.95
C TRP A 86 -1.76 -3.57 10.86
N LEU A 87 -1.39 -3.32 9.62
CA LEU A 87 -1.70 -4.15 8.46
C LEU A 87 -0.43 -4.83 7.97
N LEU A 88 -0.42 -6.16 7.90
CA LEU A 88 0.57 -6.95 7.18
C LEU A 88 -0.02 -7.31 5.82
N TRP A 89 0.64 -6.90 4.74
CA TRP A 89 0.08 -6.98 3.40
C TRP A 89 1.15 -7.31 2.34
N GLU A 90 0.74 -7.61 1.12
CA GLU A 90 1.64 -7.95 0.03
C GLU A 90 1.84 -6.81 -0.96
N PHE A 91 3.08 -6.56 -1.34
CA PHE A 91 3.40 -5.78 -2.54
C PHE A 91 3.12 -6.61 -3.81
N SER A 92 1.84 -6.90 -4.08
CA SER A 92 1.39 -7.82 -5.13
C SER A 92 1.95 -7.50 -6.52
N GLU A 93 2.13 -6.20 -6.82
CA GLU A 93 2.67 -5.71 -8.07
C GLU A 93 4.23 -5.68 -8.15
N ALA A 94 4.92 -6.01 -7.06
CA ALA A 94 6.38 -5.95 -6.99
C ALA A 94 7.04 -7.32 -6.85
N VAL A 95 6.27 -8.40 -6.93
CA VAL A 95 6.79 -9.77 -6.83
C VAL A 95 7.70 -10.09 -8.01
N ARG A 96 8.88 -10.65 -7.74
CA ARG A 96 9.89 -11.01 -8.74
C ARG A 96 10.40 -12.43 -8.49
N ASP A 97 10.87 -13.08 -9.56
CA ASP A 97 11.46 -14.42 -9.47
C ASP A 97 12.84 -14.41 -8.79
N SER A 98 13.52 -13.27 -8.80
CA SER A 98 14.81 -13.07 -8.15
C SER A 98 14.83 -11.76 -7.36
N TRP A 99 15.63 -11.71 -6.31
CA TRP A 99 15.84 -10.53 -5.49
C TRP A 99 17.27 -10.00 -5.60
N SER A 100 17.45 -8.74 -5.24
CA SER A 100 18.79 -8.13 -5.16
C SER A 100 19.11 -7.77 -3.72
N PRO A 101 20.35 -8.03 -3.22
CA PRO A 101 20.73 -7.65 -1.87
C PRO A 101 20.78 -6.13 -1.65
N THR A 102 20.79 -5.36 -2.74
CA THR A 102 20.83 -3.90 -2.69
C THR A 102 19.78 -3.26 -3.57
N VAL A 103 19.29 -2.10 -3.14
CA VAL A 103 18.36 -1.23 -3.87
C VAL A 103 18.90 0.19 -3.95
N ARG A 104 18.32 1.02 -4.79
CA ARG A 104 18.62 2.46 -4.91
C ARG A 104 17.41 3.25 -4.40
N PRO A 105 17.43 3.71 -3.14
CA PRO A 105 16.32 4.51 -2.62
C PRO A 105 16.18 5.82 -3.40
N PRO A 106 14.97 6.16 -3.91
CA PRO A 106 14.74 7.41 -4.62
C PRO A 106 15.12 8.65 -3.78
N ARG A 107 14.91 8.58 -2.48
CA ARG A 107 15.27 9.63 -1.52
C ARG A 107 16.75 10.00 -1.49
N LEU A 108 17.62 9.09 -1.91
CA LEU A 108 19.07 9.32 -2.03
C LEU A 108 19.48 9.64 -3.48
N GLY A 109 18.57 10.20 -4.29
CA GLY A 109 18.81 10.58 -5.67
C GLY A 109 18.96 9.40 -6.64
N GLY A 110 18.65 8.17 -6.21
CA GLY A 110 18.71 6.96 -7.05
C GLY A 110 20.12 6.46 -7.40
N ASN A 111 21.19 7.16 -6.97
CA ASN A 111 22.59 6.81 -7.27
C ASN A 111 23.25 6.01 -6.14
N VAL A 112 22.81 6.18 -4.91
CA VAL A 112 23.37 5.51 -3.73
C VAL A 112 22.69 4.16 -3.53
N ARG A 113 23.48 3.08 -3.43
CA ARG A 113 22.96 1.75 -3.09
C ARG A 113 22.87 1.58 -1.57
N LYS A 114 21.80 0.95 -1.12
CA LYS A 114 21.59 0.51 0.27
C LYS A 114 21.23 -0.95 0.29
N GLY A 115 21.55 -1.66 1.38
CA GLY A 115 21.06 -3.01 1.61
C GLY A 115 19.52 -3.02 1.62
N VAL A 116 18.91 -4.02 0.98
CA VAL A 116 17.44 -4.08 0.88
C VAL A 116 16.76 -4.07 2.26
N PHE A 117 17.38 -4.72 3.25
CA PHE A 117 16.86 -4.78 4.63
C PHE A 117 17.04 -3.48 5.42
N ALA A 118 17.88 -2.56 4.94
CA ALA A 118 17.98 -1.20 5.48
C ALA A 118 16.98 -0.23 4.83
N THR A 119 16.01 -0.73 4.06
CA THR A 119 15.00 0.06 3.35
C THR A 119 13.62 -0.56 3.49
N ARG A 120 12.58 0.19 3.10
CA ARG A 120 11.20 -0.29 2.94
C ARG A 120 10.86 -0.58 1.47
N SER A 121 11.86 -0.92 0.66
CA SER A 121 11.66 -1.27 -0.75
C SER A 121 10.76 -2.51 -0.90
N PRO A 122 9.83 -2.52 -1.86
CA PRO A 122 9.00 -3.69 -2.16
C PRO A 122 9.79 -4.86 -2.77
N PHE A 123 10.97 -4.59 -3.34
CA PHE A 123 11.81 -5.60 -4.03
C PHE A 123 12.63 -6.41 -3.03
N ARG A 124 11.94 -7.16 -2.19
CA ARG A 124 12.45 -7.99 -1.08
C ARG A 124 12.29 -9.46 -1.40
N PRO A 125 13.01 -10.36 -0.71
CA PRO A 125 12.76 -11.82 -0.83
C PRO A 125 11.31 -12.19 -0.53
N ASN A 126 10.74 -11.60 0.50
CA ASN A 126 9.33 -11.66 0.85
C ASN A 126 8.76 -10.24 0.69
N PRO A 127 7.93 -9.97 -0.31
CA PRO A 127 7.41 -8.62 -0.58
C PRO A 127 6.27 -8.26 0.37
N ILE A 128 6.55 -8.31 1.68
CA ILE A 128 5.60 -7.97 2.75
C ILE A 128 5.72 -6.49 3.09
N GLY A 129 4.59 -5.81 3.10
CA GLY A 129 4.41 -4.47 3.62
C GLY A 129 3.91 -4.49 5.06
N LEU A 130 4.19 -3.41 5.79
CA LEU A 130 3.71 -3.16 7.14
C LEU A 130 3.31 -1.69 7.22
N SER A 131 2.03 -1.44 7.47
CA SER A 131 1.46 -0.09 7.59
C SER A 131 0.67 0.04 8.87
N SER A 132 0.88 1.13 9.60
CA SER A 132 0.02 1.54 10.70
C SER A 132 -1.02 2.49 10.13
N VAL A 133 -2.29 2.16 10.26
CA VAL A 133 -3.41 2.98 9.79
C VAL A 133 -4.35 3.31 10.93
N ARG A 134 -5.02 4.45 10.86
CA ARG A 134 -6.03 4.81 11.85
C ARG A 134 -7.29 4.00 11.59
N LEU A 135 -7.83 3.38 12.62
CA LEU A 135 -9.15 2.73 12.59
C LEU A 135 -10.22 3.78 12.89
N GLU A 136 -11.07 4.06 11.91
CA GLU A 136 -12.16 5.04 12.06
C GLU A 136 -13.41 4.41 12.64
N LYS A 137 -13.77 3.23 12.13
CA LYS A 137 -14.92 2.45 12.66
C LYS A 137 -14.88 1.01 12.18
N VAL A 138 -15.60 0.15 12.90
CA VAL A 138 -15.97 -1.20 12.48
C VAL A 138 -17.45 -1.20 12.13
N ASP A 139 -17.78 -1.50 10.88
CA ASP A 139 -19.15 -1.60 10.37
C ASP A 139 -19.53 -3.05 10.14
N PHE A 140 -20.82 -3.37 10.16
CA PHE A 140 -21.33 -4.71 9.86
C PHE A 140 -22.28 -4.67 8.67
N ASP A 141 -21.76 -5.04 7.50
CA ASP A 141 -22.55 -5.13 6.27
C ASP A 141 -23.28 -6.49 6.20
N PRO A 142 -24.57 -6.54 5.81
CA PRO A 142 -25.33 -7.79 5.73
C PRO A 142 -24.76 -8.83 4.76
N LYS A 143 -23.98 -8.44 3.76
CA LYS A 143 -23.39 -9.32 2.73
C LYS A 143 -21.89 -9.54 2.94
N LEU A 144 -21.19 -8.50 3.39
CA LEU A 144 -19.73 -8.50 3.53
C LEU A 144 -19.27 -8.86 4.94
N GLY A 145 -20.21 -8.93 5.92
CA GLY A 145 -19.84 -9.11 7.32
C GLY A 145 -19.17 -7.87 7.90
N PRO A 146 -18.16 -8.02 8.79
CA PRO A 146 -17.42 -6.89 9.34
C PRO A 146 -16.62 -6.21 8.23
N VAL A 147 -16.64 -4.87 8.21
CA VAL A 147 -15.87 -3.99 7.33
C VAL A 147 -15.16 -2.98 8.22
N LEU A 148 -13.84 -2.88 8.07
CA LEU A 148 -13.06 -1.89 8.79
C LEU A 148 -12.89 -0.65 7.91
N HIS A 149 -13.26 0.51 8.42
CA HIS A 149 -12.98 1.80 7.79
C HIS A 149 -11.70 2.36 8.41
N VAL A 150 -10.75 2.70 7.56
CA VAL A 150 -9.43 3.18 7.98
C VAL A 150 -9.08 4.47 7.27
N SER A 151 -8.16 5.25 7.87
CA SER A 151 -7.58 6.42 7.23
C SER A 151 -6.06 6.41 7.26
N GLY A 152 -5.44 7.17 6.36
CA GLY A 152 -3.99 7.28 6.23
C GLY A 152 -3.32 6.05 5.59
N ALA A 153 -4.04 5.25 4.81
CA ALA A 153 -3.47 4.08 4.15
C ALA A 153 -2.58 4.46 2.95
N ASP A 154 -1.45 3.76 2.82
CA ASP A 154 -0.47 3.87 1.72
C ASP A 154 -0.51 2.64 0.80
N LEU A 155 -1.70 2.13 0.53
CA LEU A 155 -1.93 0.90 -0.21
C LEU A 155 -2.73 1.16 -1.49
N MET A 156 -2.43 0.39 -2.53
CA MET A 156 -3.20 0.34 -3.77
C MET A 156 -4.53 -0.39 -3.54
N ASP A 157 -5.56 -0.01 -4.30
CA ASP A 157 -6.84 -0.72 -4.30
C ASP A 157 -6.65 -2.22 -4.60
N GLY A 158 -7.41 -3.06 -3.89
CA GLY A 158 -7.34 -4.50 -4.00
C GLY A 158 -6.09 -5.15 -3.39
N THR A 159 -5.27 -4.41 -2.63
CA THR A 159 -4.08 -4.99 -1.98
C THR A 159 -4.48 -6.07 -0.97
N PRO A 160 -3.90 -7.29 -1.07
CA PRO A 160 -4.20 -8.39 -0.15
C PRO A 160 -3.57 -8.16 1.22
N ILE A 161 -4.35 -8.42 2.27
CA ILE A 161 -3.96 -8.32 3.68
C ILE A 161 -3.83 -9.74 4.24
N TYR A 162 -2.72 -10.01 4.92
CA TYR A 162 -2.40 -11.27 5.56
C TYR A 162 -2.72 -11.31 7.05
N ASP A 163 -2.61 -10.15 7.73
CA ASP A 163 -2.87 -10.07 9.15
C ASP A 163 -3.22 -8.64 9.57
N ILE A 164 -4.00 -8.52 10.64
CA ILE A 164 -4.40 -7.27 11.27
C ILE A 164 -4.12 -7.41 12.76
N LYS A 165 -3.41 -6.43 13.34
CA LYS A 165 -3.12 -6.39 14.78
C LYS A 165 -3.44 -5.01 15.34
N PRO A 166 -3.89 -4.91 16.60
CA PRO A 166 -4.01 -3.61 17.26
C PRO A 166 -2.62 -2.98 17.44
N TYR A 167 -2.56 -1.65 17.29
CA TYR A 167 -1.37 -0.85 17.65
C TYR A 167 -1.40 -0.56 19.14
N ILE A 168 -0.30 -0.88 19.82
CA ILE A 168 -0.17 -0.73 21.27
C ILE A 168 0.93 0.29 21.58
N VAL A 169 0.53 1.49 22.02
CA VAL A 169 1.42 2.66 22.15
C VAL A 169 2.69 2.37 22.97
N TYR A 170 2.56 1.72 24.13
CA TYR A 170 3.69 1.51 25.04
C TYR A 170 4.74 0.52 24.52
N THR A 171 4.42 -0.31 23.53
CA THR A 171 5.33 -1.28 22.93
C THR A 171 5.71 -0.95 21.49
N ASP A 172 4.82 -0.31 20.72
CA ASP A 172 5.03 -0.06 19.30
C ASP A 172 5.66 1.32 19.01
N SER A 173 5.57 2.26 19.97
CA SER A 173 6.13 3.59 19.82
C SER A 173 7.54 3.68 20.41
N HIS A 174 8.51 4.10 19.61
CA HIS A 174 9.89 4.37 20.00
C HIS A 174 10.28 5.81 19.62
N PRO A 175 9.89 6.83 20.39
CA PRO A 175 10.11 8.25 20.04
C PRO A 175 11.61 8.63 19.93
N ASP A 176 12.49 7.88 20.58
CA ASP A 176 13.95 8.05 20.59
C ASP A 176 14.65 7.29 19.45
N ALA A 177 13.90 6.58 18.59
CA ALA A 177 14.48 5.78 17.53
C ALA A 177 15.18 6.64 16.47
N VAL A 178 16.38 6.20 16.05
CA VAL A 178 17.13 6.85 14.97
C VAL A 178 16.69 6.28 13.61
N SER A 179 16.23 7.14 12.72
CA SER A 179 15.67 6.75 11.40
C SER A 179 16.71 6.68 10.25
N GLY A 180 17.99 6.74 10.55
CA GLY A 180 19.07 6.63 9.56
C GLY A 180 18.94 7.67 8.43
N PHE A 181 19.04 7.23 7.17
CA PHE A 181 18.90 8.15 6.01
C PHE A 181 17.46 8.67 5.80
N ALA A 182 16.50 8.19 6.56
CA ALA A 182 15.10 8.60 6.51
C ALA A 182 14.71 9.55 7.66
N SER A 183 15.69 10.10 8.38
CA SER A 183 15.48 10.93 9.57
C SER A 183 14.76 12.25 9.31
N THR A 184 14.85 12.80 8.09
CA THR A 184 14.18 14.05 7.74
C THR A 184 12.94 13.75 6.90
N PRO A 185 11.74 14.14 7.29
CA PRO A 185 10.57 14.08 6.41
C PRO A 185 10.78 14.91 5.13
N THR A 186 10.04 14.64 4.08
CA THR A 186 9.95 15.59 2.95
C THR A 186 9.11 16.76 3.44
N GLU A 187 9.76 17.91 3.69
CA GLU A 187 9.16 19.02 4.45
C GLU A 187 8.43 20.04 3.58
N TYR A 188 8.33 19.82 2.25
CA TYR A 188 7.60 20.76 1.42
C TYR A 188 6.26 20.20 0.96
N LEU A 189 5.28 21.06 0.91
CA LEU A 189 4.01 20.84 0.23
C LEU A 189 3.95 21.77 -0.97
N LEU A 190 3.40 21.28 -2.08
CA LEU A 190 3.11 22.12 -3.23
C LEU A 190 1.84 22.94 -2.97
N GLU A 191 1.82 24.15 -3.49
CA GLU A 191 0.61 24.96 -3.57
C GLU A 191 -0.26 24.41 -4.71
N VAL A 192 -1.46 23.91 -4.38
CA VAL A 192 -2.36 23.30 -5.35
C VAL A 192 -3.34 24.34 -5.91
N SER A 193 -3.19 24.67 -7.17
CA SER A 193 -4.17 25.44 -7.93
C SER A 193 -5.18 24.49 -8.56
N PHE A 194 -6.38 24.41 -7.97
CA PHE A 194 -7.45 23.54 -8.42
C PHE A 194 -8.64 24.42 -8.88
N PRO A 195 -8.86 24.59 -10.20
CA PRO A 195 -9.97 25.38 -10.69
C PRO A 195 -11.32 24.85 -10.19
N GLU A 196 -12.20 25.73 -9.74
CA GLU A 196 -13.47 25.37 -9.09
C GLU A 196 -14.37 24.50 -9.98
N ASN A 197 -14.41 24.79 -11.28
CA ASN A 197 -15.16 24.01 -12.26
C ASN A 197 -14.64 22.57 -12.43
N LEU A 198 -13.35 22.30 -12.16
CA LEU A 198 -12.77 20.97 -12.13
C LEU A 198 -12.99 20.31 -10.76
N LEU A 199 -12.82 21.04 -9.67
CA LEU A 199 -13.03 20.53 -8.31
C LEU A 199 -14.49 20.06 -8.12
N ASN A 200 -15.44 20.73 -8.76
CA ASN A 200 -16.85 20.35 -8.71
C ASN A 200 -17.17 19.03 -9.45
N GLN A 201 -16.26 18.52 -10.27
CA GLN A 201 -16.37 17.19 -10.90
C GLN A 201 -15.89 16.06 -9.98
N VAL A 202 -15.12 16.40 -8.93
CA VAL A 202 -14.63 15.45 -7.93
C VAL A 202 -15.74 15.19 -6.90
N PRO A 203 -16.03 13.90 -6.57
CA PRO A 203 -16.94 13.56 -5.48
C PRO A 203 -16.55 14.26 -4.18
N GLU A 204 -17.52 14.80 -3.46
CA GLU A 204 -17.28 15.65 -2.28
C GLU A 204 -16.40 14.96 -1.23
N ASN A 205 -16.63 13.68 -0.99
CA ASN A 205 -15.88 12.86 -0.04
C ASN A 205 -14.43 12.54 -0.46
N GLN A 206 -14.04 12.84 -1.71
CA GLN A 206 -12.70 12.61 -2.25
C GLN A 206 -11.90 13.92 -2.46
N ARG A 207 -12.55 15.09 -2.31
CA ARG A 207 -11.91 16.39 -2.62
C ARG A 207 -10.72 16.68 -1.73
N GLU A 208 -10.89 16.54 -0.42
CA GLU A 208 -9.83 16.79 0.57
C GLU A 208 -8.65 15.86 0.34
N SER A 209 -8.87 14.57 0.25
CA SER A 209 -7.81 13.58 0.04
C SER A 209 -7.08 13.76 -1.30
N LEU A 210 -7.79 14.12 -2.36
CA LEU A 210 -7.17 14.42 -3.66
C LEU A 210 -6.27 15.66 -3.59
N ILE A 211 -6.73 16.75 -2.95
CA ILE A 211 -5.93 17.96 -2.77
C ILE A 211 -4.68 17.66 -1.94
N ASP A 212 -4.82 16.91 -0.87
CA ASP A 212 -3.70 16.51 0.00
C ASP A 212 -2.67 15.66 -0.76
N VAL A 213 -3.13 14.69 -1.57
CA VAL A 213 -2.25 13.88 -2.43
C VAL A 213 -1.45 14.75 -3.39
N LEU A 214 -2.11 15.70 -4.05
CA LEU A 214 -1.46 16.61 -4.98
C LEU A 214 -0.47 17.54 -4.26
N ALA A 215 -0.81 18.02 -3.08
CA ALA A 215 0.09 18.85 -2.26
C ALA A 215 1.35 18.11 -1.83
N HIS A 216 1.28 16.80 -1.61
CA HIS A 216 2.44 15.97 -1.24
C HIS A 216 3.32 15.54 -2.44
N ASP A 217 3.20 16.19 -3.57
CA ASP A 217 3.98 15.97 -4.79
C ASP A 217 4.03 14.50 -5.24
N PRO A 218 3.01 14.03 -5.95
CA PRO A 218 2.92 12.63 -6.37
C PRO A 218 3.96 12.23 -7.42
N ARG A 219 4.74 13.19 -7.96
CA ARG A 219 5.74 12.92 -8.99
C ARG A 219 6.88 12.04 -8.49
N PRO A 220 7.50 11.24 -9.38
CA PRO A 220 8.79 10.63 -9.08
C PRO A 220 9.84 11.72 -8.81
N GLN A 221 10.59 11.61 -7.70
CA GLN A 221 11.56 12.63 -7.22
C GLN A 221 12.65 13.04 -8.22
N TYR A 222 12.89 12.22 -9.26
CA TYR A 222 13.89 12.49 -10.30
C TYR A 222 13.32 13.17 -11.55
N GLN A 223 12.02 13.54 -11.51
CA GLN A 223 11.34 14.19 -12.64
C GLN A 223 11.01 15.64 -12.25
N ALA A 224 11.74 16.58 -12.83
CA ALA A 224 11.58 18.02 -12.56
C ALA A 224 11.31 18.82 -13.85
N ASP A 225 10.65 18.23 -14.85
CA ASP A 225 10.31 18.90 -16.10
C ASP A 225 9.03 19.73 -15.90
N PRO A 226 9.09 21.09 -15.95
CA PRO A 226 7.94 21.95 -15.73
C PRO A 226 6.90 21.91 -16.88
N GLU A 227 7.33 21.50 -18.09
CA GLU A 227 6.42 21.40 -19.24
C GLU A 227 5.67 20.06 -19.27
N ARG A 228 6.07 19.12 -18.43
CA ARG A 228 5.47 17.79 -18.43
C ARG A 228 4.09 17.79 -17.77
N VAL A 229 3.12 17.26 -18.48
CA VAL A 229 1.79 16.93 -17.94
C VAL A 229 1.82 15.52 -17.38
N TYR A 230 1.42 15.39 -16.12
CA TYR A 230 1.28 14.12 -15.41
C TYR A 230 -0.20 13.72 -15.41
N GLY A 231 -0.47 12.42 -15.51
CA GLY A 231 -1.79 11.83 -15.32
C GLY A 231 -1.74 10.91 -14.09
N MET A 232 -2.67 11.07 -13.17
CA MET A 232 -2.82 10.27 -11.97
C MET A 232 -4.23 9.71 -11.90
N ALA A 233 -4.35 8.40 -11.80
CA ALA A 233 -5.63 7.77 -11.50
C ALA A 233 -5.94 7.92 -10.01
N PHE A 234 -7.16 8.39 -9.68
CA PHE A 234 -7.64 8.56 -8.32
C PHE A 234 -9.15 8.27 -8.28
N GLY A 235 -9.56 7.26 -7.52
CA GLY A 235 -10.92 6.73 -7.63
C GLY A 235 -11.21 6.26 -9.06
N GLU A 236 -12.31 6.73 -9.61
CA GLU A 236 -12.72 6.45 -11.01
C GLU A 236 -12.24 7.53 -12.00
N MET A 237 -11.39 8.48 -11.55
CA MET A 237 -10.96 9.63 -12.32
C MET A 237 -9.51 9.53 -12.75
N GLU A 238 -9.17 10.12 -13.89
CA GLU A 238 -7.81 10.50 -14.27
C GLU A 238 -7.62 12.01 -14.06
N VAL A 239 -6.73 12.39 -13.18
CA VAL A 239 -6.38 13.78 -12.85
C VAL A 239 -5.13 14.17 -13.61
N LYS A 240 -5.22 15.16 -14.53
CA LYS A 240 -4.06 15.70 -15.24
C LYS A 240 -3.60 17.00 -14.62
N PHE A 241 -2.30 17.09 -14.36
CA PHE A 241 -1.69 18.25 -13.71
C PHE A 241 -0.28 18.52 -14.24
N LYS A 242 0.19 19.73 -14.00
CA LYS A 242 1.60 20.12 -14.18
C LYS A 242 2.14 20.75 -12.91
N VAL A 243 3.46 20.76 -12.77
CA VAL A 243 4.12 21.39 -11.62
C VAL A 243 5.24 22.31 -12.10
N GLU A 244 5.17 23.56 -11.69
CA GLU A 244 6.16 24.59 -11.98
C GLU A 244 6.65 25.20 -10.64
N GLY A 245 7.91 24.98 -10.31
CA GLY A 245 8.45 25.34 -9.00
C GLY A 245 7.72 24.64 -7.86
N MET A 246 7.07 25.42 -6.99
CA MET A 246 6.29 24.93 -5.86
C MET A 246 4.78 24.90 -6.13
N GLN A 247 4.35 25.26 -7.33
CA GLN A 247 2.94 25.30 -7.71
C GLN A 247 2.56 24.09 -8.56
N LEU A 248 1.51 23.37 -8.14
CA LEU A 248 0.85 22.33 -8.92
C LEU A 248 -0.47 22.90 -9.46
N THR A 249 -0.67 22.79 -10.76
CA THR A 249 -1.92 23.23 -11.41
C THR A 249 -2.65 22.04 -12.00
N VAL A 250 -3.90 21.82 -11.59
CA VAL A 250 -4.78 20.81 -12.18
C VAL A 250 -5.32 21.33 -13.51
N LEU A 251 -5.14 20.54 -14.56
CA LEU A 251 -5.47 20.92 -15.94
C LEU A 251 -6.80 20.33 -16.42
N SER A 252 -7.07 19.08 -16.05
CA SER A 252 -8.33 18.39 -16.41
C SER A 252 -8.61 17.21 -15.50
N ILE A 253 -9.89 16.87 -15.38
CA ILE A 253 -10.42 15.62 -14.81
C ILE A 253 -11.09 14.87 -15.96
N VAL A 254 -10.82 13.57 -16.06
CA VAL A 254 -11.46 12.66 -17.01
C VAL A 254 -12.07 11.52 -16.19
N LEU A 255 -13.38 11.30 -16.39
CA LEU A 255 -14.16 10.23 -15.74
C LEU A 255 -14.17 8.96 -16.58
#